data_15b4d6baaae8f3e39b2724882ba058ab
#
_entry.id   15b4d6baaae8f3e39b2724882ba058ab
#
_cell.length_a   1.000
_cell.length_b   1.000
_cell.length_c   1.000
_cell.angle_alpha   90.00
_cell.angle_beta   90.00
_cell.angle_gamma   90.00
#
_symmetry.space_group_name_H-M   'P 1'
#
loop_
_entity.id
_entity.type
_entity.pdbx_description
1 polymer ?
#
loop_
_entity_poly.entity_id
_entity_poly.type
_entity_poly.pdbx_seq_one_letter_code
_entity_poly.pdbx_strand_id
1 'polypeptide(L)'
;MREYNLTTLYVDFGHILVQDEVLANAIQTHYYRFLPYLRRALHNLIAEYEPEYLKINPTAAAADSDNLQSREFSIAFYHLPLVSGIRELRMDKIGRLTSISGTVTRTSEVRPELLYGSFICEVCNGLVHDIEQQFKYTEVRSVSESELYAADMSF
;
A
#
# COMPACT_ATOMS: atom_id res chain seq x y z
N MET A 1 -9.27 -4.76 -9.06
CA MET A 1 -8.85 -4.47 -7.68
C MET A 1 -10.03 -4.68 -6.71
N ARG A 2 -11.15 -3.99 -6.85
CA ARG A 2 -12.31 -4.06 -5.95
C ARG A 2 -12.86 -5.48 -5.77
N GLU A 3 -13.05 -6.22 -6.85
CA GLU A 3 -13.61 -7.58 -6.85
C GLU A 3 -12.83 -8.57 -5.96
N TYR A 4 -11.50 -8.41 -5.89
CA TYR A 4 -10.62 -9.26 -5.09
C TYR A 4 -10.05 -8.56 -3.86
N ASN A 5 -10.56 -7.38 -3.53
CA ASN A 5 -10.10 -6.55 -2.40
C ASN A 5 -8.58 -6.30 -2.39
N LEU A 6 -7.98 -6.10 -3.58
CA LEU A 6 -6.54 -5.93 -3.77
C LEU A 6 -6.13 -4.47 -3.61
N THR A 7 -5.18 -4.19 -2.76
CA THR A 7 -4.56 -2.87 -2.57
C THR A 7 -3.43 -2.58 -3.55
N THR A 8 -3.05 -3.57 -4.38
CA THR A 8 -1.98 -3.46 -5.36
C THR A 8 -2.53 -3.49 -6.78
N LEU A 9 -2.16 -2.48 -7.58
CA LEU A 9 -2.41 -2.45 -9.01
C LEU A 9 -1.23 -3.08 -9.76
N TYR A 10 -1.50 -4.11 -10.54
CA TYR A 10 -0.51 -4.75 -11.40
C TYR A 10 -0.51 -4.09 -12.77
N VAL A 11 0.64 -3.58 -13.20
CA VAL A 11 0.81 -2.85 -14.47
C VAL A 11 1.86 -3.56 -15.31
N ASP A 12 1.50 -3.84 -16.57
CA ASP A 12 2.47 -4.37 -17.54
C ASP A 12 3.44 -3.27 -17.99
N PHE A 13 4.72 -3.48 -17.70
CA PHE A 13 5.75 -2.52 -18.07
C PHE A 13 5.93 -2.41 -19.60
N GLY A 14 5.61 -3.48 -20.33
CA GLY A 14 5.63 -3.48 -21.78
C GLY A 14 4.67 -2.46 -22.39
N HIS A 15 3.50 -2.23 -21.79
CA HIS A 15 2.56 -1.22 -22.26
C HIS A 15 3.12 0.21 -22.14
N ILE A 16 3.87 0.48 -21.07
CA ILE A 16 4.50 1.79 -20.86
C ILE A 16 5.62 1.99 -21.89
N LEU A 17 6.42 0.96 -22.15
CA LEU A 17 7.49 1.00 -23.17
C LEU A 17 6.95 1.31 -24.56
N VAL A 18 5.82 0.72 -24.93
CA VAL A 18 5.19 0.96 -26.25
C VAL A 18 4.64 2.38 -26.35
N GLN A 19 4.10 2.91 -25.25
CA GLN A 19 3.49 4.24 -25.22
C GLN A 19 4.53 5.36 -25.20
N ASP A 20 5.54 5.24 -24.34
CA ASP A 20 6.62 6.22 -24.18
C ASP A 20 7.87 5.55 -23.60
N GLU A 21 8.85 5.31 -24.47
CA GLU A 21 10.12 4.70 -24.11
C GLU A 21 10.95 5.59 -23.18
N VAL A 22 10.90 6.91 -23.34
CA VAL A 22 11.66 7.86 -22.51
C VAL A 22 11.15 7.83 -21.08
N LEU A 23 9.82 7.85 -20.92
CA LEU A 23 9.17 7.75 -19.61
C LEU A 23 9.46 6.40 -18.95
N ALA A 24 9.38 5.30 -19.70
CA ALA A 24 9.66 3.96 -19.19
C ALA A 24 11.10 3.86 -18.65
N ASN A 25 12.07 4.33 -19.42
CA ASN A 25 13.48 4.37 -19.00
C ASN A 25 13.71 5.27 -17.78
N ALA A 26 13.03 6.41 -17.71
CA ALA A 26 13.09 7.30 -16.56
C ALA A 26 12.54 6.64 -15.29
N ILE A 27 11.39 5.97 -15.39
CA ILE A 27 10.78 5.21 -14.29
C ILE A 27 11.73 4.09 -13.85
N GLN A 28 12.29 3.33 -14.78
CA GLN A 28 13.21 2.24 -14.46
C GLN A 28 14.47 2.74 -13.76
N THR A 29 15.06 3.85 -14.21
CA THR A 29 16.31 4.38 -13.68
C THR A 29 16.14 5.11 -12.34
N HIS A 30 15.05 5.82 -12.17
CA HIS A 30 14.80 6.67 -11.01
C HIS A 30 13.49 6.31 -10.28
N TYR A 31 13.18 5.02 -10.17
CA TYR A 31 11.92 4.52 -9.63
C TYR A 31 11.55 5.16 -8.29
N TYR A 32 12.50 5.28 -7.38
CA TYR A 32 12.28 5.86 -6.05
C TYR A 32 11.72 7.30 -6.11
N ARG A 33 12.14 8.09 -7.11
CA ARG A 33 11.64 9.46 -7.30
C ARG A 33 10.23 9.48 -7.89
N PHE A 34 9.91 8.52 -8.77
CA PHE A 34 8.60 8.43 -9.42
C PHE A 34 7.54 7.79 -8.51
N LEU A 35 7.94 6.96 -7.54
CA LEU A 35 7.04 6.20 -6.69
C LEU A 35 5.94 7.05 -6.01
N PRO A 36 6.22 8.21 -5.37
CA PRO A 36 5.17 9.02 -4.74
C PRO A 36 4.17 9.60 -5.77
N TYR A 37 4.64 9.95 -6.96
CA TYR A 37 3.78 10.46 -8.02
C TYR A 37 2.89 9.35 -8.60
N LEU A 38 3.43 8.17 -8.78
CA LEU A 38 2.69 6.99 -9.24
C LEU A 38 1.59 6.61 -8.23
N ARG A 39 1.92 6.59 -6.93
CA ARG A 39 0.92 6.35 -5.88
C ARG A 39 -0.18 7.41 -5.87
N ARG A 40 0.19 8.68 -6.02
CA ARG A 40 -0.76 9.78 -6.08
C ARG A 40 -1.65 9.68 -7.32
N ALA A 41 -1.09 9.34 -8.48
CA ALA A 41 -1.85 9.13 -9.70
C ALA A 41 -2.85 7.97 -9.55
N LEU A 42 -2.42 6.87 -8.94
CA LEU A 42 -3.29 5.73 -8.64
C LEU A 42 -4.42 6.11 -7.69
N HIS A 43 -4.11 6.86 -6.63
CA HIS A 43 -5.11 7.35 -5.69
C HIS A 43 -6.15 8.26 -6.39
N ASN A 44 -5.72 9.18 -7.24
CA ASN A 44 -6.61 10.05 -8.00
C ASN A 44 -7.48 9.25 -8.97
N LEU A 45 -6.91 8.24 -9.62
CA LEU A 45 -7.65 7.35 -10.53
C LEU A 45 -8.74 6.57 -9.76
N ILE A 46 -8.43 6.04 -8.60
CA ILE A 46 -9.42 5.34 -7.77
C ILE A 46 -10.49 6.32 -7.26
N ALA A 47 -10.12 7.55 -6.90
CA ALA A 47 -11.06 8.59 -6.48
C ALA A 47 -12.07 8.95 -7.59
N GLU A 48 -11.64 8.91 -8.84
CA GLU A 48 -12.48 9.21 -10.00
C GLU A 48 -13.46 8.07 -10.33
N TYR A 49 -12.98 6.81 -10.28
CA TYR A 49 -13.79 5.65 -10.68
C TYR A 49 -14.57 5.02 -9.53
N GLU A 50 -13.99 4.94 -8.32
CA GLU A 50 -14.55 4.21 -7.18
C GLU A 50 -14.19 4.91 -5.85
N PRO A 51 -14.82 6.06 -5.53
CA PRO A 51 -14.47 6.84 -4.34
C PRO A 51 -14.72 6.10 -3.01
N GLU A 52 -15.68 5.18 -2.99
CA GLU A 52 -15.97 4.36 -1.80
C GLU A 52 -14.83 3.38 -1.46
N TYR A 53 -14.06 2.95 -2.47
CA TYR A 53 -12.95 2.02 -2.28
C TYR A 53 -11.74 2.65 -1.58
N LEU A 54 -11.67 3.98 -1.55
CA LEU A 54 -10.65 4.71 -0.79
C LEU A 54 -10.83 4.61 0.72
N LYS A 55 -12.05 4.36 1.18
CA LYS A 55 -12.39 4.33 2.61
C LYS A 55 -12.09 2.93 3.17
N ILE A 56 -11.40 2.85 4.31
CA ILE A 56 -11.06 1.58 4.95
C ILE A 56 -12.31 0.85 5.46
N ASN A 57 -13.31 1.56 5.94
CA ASN A 57 -14.59 0.99 6.41
C ASN A 57 -15.78 1.89 6.05
N PRO A 58 -16.50 1.61 4.96
CA PRO A 58 -17.70 2.36 4.60
C PRO A 58 -18.88 2.09 5.55
N THR A 59 -18.85 0.98 6.32
CA THR A 59 -19.91 0.54 7.23
C THR A 59 -19.73 1.00 8.67
N ALA A 60 -18.58 1.49 9.07
CA ALA A 60 -18.46 2.15 10.35
C ALA A 60 -19.30 3.43 10.28
N ALA A 61 -20.43 3.44 10.96
CA ALA A 61 -21.35 4.55 11.09
C ALA A 61 -20.67 5.73 11.83
N ALA A 62 -19.60 6.23 11.27
CA ALA A 62 -18.97 7.46 11.67
C ALA A 62 -19.66 8.57 10.88
N ALA A 63 -20.76 9.05 11.43
CA ALA A 63 -21.46 10.23 10.96
C ALA A 63 -20.61 11.51 11.03
N ASP A 64 -19.34 11.44 11.48
CA ASP A 64 -18.45 12.58 11.61
C ASP A 64 -17.17 12.34 10.81
N SER A 65 -17.15 12.85 9.69
CA SER A 65 -16.66 12.50 8.38
C SER A 65 -15.27 13.04 8.01
N ASP A 66 -14.52 13.71 8.83
CA ASP A 66 -13.28 14.35 8.38
C ASP A 66 -11.98 13.58 8.63
N ASN A 67 -12.04 12.43 9.33
CA ASN A 67 -10.86 11.61 9.64
C ASN A 67 -10.93 10.16 9.13
N LEU A 68 -11.63 9.92 8.02
CA LEU A 68 -11.60 8.62 7.38
C LEU A 68 -10.20 8.33 6.87
N GLN A 69 -9.55 7.38 7.51
CA GLN A 69 -8.24 6.89 7.11
C GLN A 69 -8.33 6.35 5.68
N SER A 70 -7.61 6.99 4.78
CA SER A 70 -7.56 6.59 3.37
C SER A 70 -6.73 5.32 3.23
N ARG A 71 -7.25 4.36 2.47
CA ARG A 71 -6.52 3.12 2.14
C ARG A 71 -5.28 3.46 1.31
N GLU A 72 -4.14 2.89 1.67
CA GLU A 72 -2.92 3.02 0.89
C GLU A 72 -2.91 2.01 -0.27
N PHE A 73 -2.60 2.51 -1.46
CA PHE A 73 -2.48 1.70 -2.66
C PHE A 73 -1.04 1.64 -3.13
N SER A 74 -0.67 0.49 -3.69
CA SER A 74 0.66 0.26 -4.26
C SER A 74 0.56 -0.13 -5.73
N ILE A 75 1.66 0.05 -6.47
CA ILE A 75 1.78 -0.34 -7.87
C ILE A 75 2.87 -1.39 -7.97
N ALA A 76 2.58 -2.48 -8.66
CA ALA A 76 3.51 -3.54 -8.98
C ALA A 76 3.68 -3.65 -10.49
N PHE A 77 4.92 -3.53 -10.97
CA PHE A 77 5.24 -3.72 -12.37
C PHE A 77 5.66 -5.16 -12.65
N TYR A 78 5.23 -5.69 -13.78
CA TYR A 78 5.64 -6.99 -14.28
C TYR A 78 6.08 -6.89 -15.75
N HIS A 79 6.67 -7.95 -16.29
CA HIS A 79 7.27 -7.99 -17.64
C HIS A 79 8.34 -6.92 -17.89
N LEU A 80 9.25 -6.72 -16.92
CA LEU A 80 10.41 -5.88 -17.17
C LEU A 80 11.34 -6.54 -18.19
N PRO A 81 11.95 -5.75 -19.11
CA PRO A 81 12.74 -6.28 -20.23
C PRO A 81 14.04 -6.96 -19.79
N LEU A 82 14.59 -6.58 -18.63
CA LEU A 82 15.86 -7.11 -18.13
C LEU A 82 15.63 -7.80 -16.78
N VAL A 83 15.98 -9.10 -16.75
CA VAL A 83 15.99 -9.90 -15.53
C VAL A 83 17.45 -10.12 -15.12
N SER A 84 17.80 -9.64 -13.94
CA SER A 84 19.15 -9.77 -13.37
C SER A 84 19.24 -10.95 -12.41
N GLY A 85 20.41 -11.60 -12.34
CA GLY A 85 20.69 -12.56 -11.29
C GLY A 85 20.92 -11.87 -9.94
N ILE A 86 20.71 -12.60 -8.83
CA ILE A 86 20.89 -12.04 -7.47
C ILE A 86 22.30 -11.47 -7.26
N ARG A 87 23.32 -12.08 -7.85
CA ARG A 87 24.72 -11.62 -7.74
C ARG A 87 25.00 -10.31 -8.46
N GLU A 88 24.12 -9.88 -9.36
CA GLU A 88 24.21 -8.63 -10.10
C GLU A 88 23.61 -7.44 -9.35
N LEU A 89 23.01 -7.68 -8.18
CA LEU A 89 22.52 -6.63 -7.30
C LEU A 89 23.71 -5.93 -6.65
N ARG A 90 24.05 -4.78 -7.18
CA ARG A 90 25.13 -3.90 -6.69
C ARG A 90 24.58 -2.54 -6.32
N MET A 91 25.42 -1.69 -5.75
CA MET A 91 25.08 -0.34 -5.30
C MET A 91 24.54 0.56 -6.41
N ASP A 92 24.94 0.35 -7.65
CA ASP A 92 24.45 1.09 -8.83
C ASP A 92 22.97 0.86 -9.14
N LYS A 93 22.38 -0.21 -8.59
CA LYS A 93 20.95 -0.54 -8.76
C LYS A 93 20.05 0.00 -7.66
N ILE A 94 20.60 0.71 -6.68
CA ILE A 94 19.79 1.35 -5.62
C ILE A 94 18.89 2.43 -6.23
N GLY A 95 17.61 2.38 -5.85
CA GLY A 95 16.60 3.33 -6.34
C GLY A 95 16.07 3.06 -7.74
N ARG A 96 16.52 2.00 -8.40
CA ARG A 96 16.05 1.55 -9.72
C ARG A 96 14.99 0.46 -9.59
N LEU A 97 14.11 0.40 -10.57
CA LEU A 97 13.19 -0.73 -10.74
C LEU A 97 13.95 -1.88 -11.41
N THR A 98 14.09 -3.00 -10.71
CA THR A 98 14.84 -4.17 -11.21
C THR A 98 14.01 -5.44 -11.08
N SER A 99 14.11 -6.30 -12.09
CA SER A 99 13.60 -7.67 -12.03
C SER A 99 14.74 -8.61 -11.69
N ILE A 100 14.53 -9.49 -10.71
CA ILE A 100 15.52 -10.46 -10.26
C ILE A 100 14.98 -11.89 -10.39
N SER A 101 15.86 -12.81 -10.72
CA SER A 101 15.57 -14.23 -10.69
C SER A 101 16.59 -15.00 -9.85
N GLY A 102 16.13 -16.05 -9.18
CA GLY A 102 16.99 -16.88 -8.36
C GLY A 102 16.28 -18.09 -7.81
N THR A 103 17.07 -19.02 -7.24
CA THR A 103 16.55 -20.21 -6.59
C THR A 103 16.45 -19.98 -5.08
N VAL A 104 15.29 -20.27 -4.51
CA VAL A 104 15.09 -20.20 -3.06
C VAL A 104 15.84 -21.35 -2.41
N THR A 105 16.86 -21.05 -1.62
CA THR A 105 17.68 -22.05 -0.91
C THR A 105 17.27 -22.22 0.54
N ARG A 106 16.70 -21.18 1.16
CA ARG A 106 16.27 -21.20 2.55
C ARG A 106 15.14 -20.21 2.77
N THR A 107 14.15 -20.58 3.58
CA THR A 107 13.06 -19.70 4.02
C THR A 107 13.15 -19.51 5.54
N SER A 108 12.69 -18.35 6.02
CA SER A 108 12.49 -18.13 7.45
C SER A 108 11.20 -18.79 7.93
N GLU A 109 11.01 -18.87 9.24
CA GLU A 109 9.74 -19.28 9.81
C GLU A 109 8.62 -18.32 9.41
N VAL A 110 7.40 -18.84 9.28
CA VAL A 110 6.21 -18.05 9.04
C VAL A 110 5.91 -17.27 10.31
N ARG A 111 5.84 -15.95 10.20
CA ARG A 111 5.39 -15.07 11.28
C ARG A 111 3.98 -14.59 10.96
N PRO A 112 3.01 -14.79 11.86
CA PRO A 112 1.66 -14.27 11.64
C PRO A 112 1.67 -12.74 11.63
N GLU A 113 0.82 -12.16 10.84
CA GLU A 113 0.62 -10.72 10.72
C GLU A 113 -0.85 -10.40 10.98
N LEU A 114 -1.10 -9.32 11.74
CA LEU A 114 -2.44 -8.87 12.00
C LEU A 114 -3.01 -8.21 10.75
N LEU A 115 -4.12 -8.73 10.23
CA LEU A 115 -4.79 -8.18 9.05
C LEU A 115 -5.90 -7.19 9.43
N TYR A 116 -6.64 -7.49 10.49
CA TYR A 116 -7.72 -6.65 10.99
C TYR A 116 -7.61 -6.55 12.50
N GLY A 117 -7.77 -5.36 13.04
CA GLY A 117 -7.76 -5.09 14.48
C GLY A 117 -9.07 -4.45 14.94
N SER A 118 -9.50 -4.75 16.14
CA SER A 118 -10.58 -4.04 16.81
C SER A 118 -10.01 -3.24 17.97
N PHE A 119 -10.45 -1.99 18.12
CA PHE A 119 -9.92 -1.07 19.12
C PHE A 119 -11.03 -0.59 20.04
N ILE A 120 -10.69 -0.46 21.32
CA ILE A 120 -11.59 0.07 22.34
C ILE A 120 -11.02 1.41 22.83
N CYS A 121 -11.85 2.43 22.83
CA CYS A 121 -11.48 3.72 23.41
C CYS A 121 -11.52 3.63 24.94
N GLU A 122 -10.39 3.91 25.61
CA GLU A 122 -10.32 3.86 27.08
C GLU A 122 -11.19 4.93 27.79
N VAL A 123 -11.52 6.02 27.10
CA VAL A 123 -12.29 7.12 27.70
C VAL A 123 -13.79 6.91 27.56
N CYS A 124 -14.27 6.56 26.39
CA CYS A 124 -15.71 6.41 26.12
C CYS A 124 -16.16 4.96 26.00
N ASN A 125 -15.24 3.98 26.09
CA ASN A 125 -15.48 2.56 25.83
C ASN A 125 -16.15 2.28 24.46
N GLY A 126 -16.04 3.22 23.52
CA GLY A 126 -16.48 3.04 22.15
C GLY A 126 -15.61 1.98 21.45
N LEU A 127 -16.26 1.03 20.79
CA LEU A 127 -15.60 -0.06 20.09
C LEU A 127 -15.59 0.22 18.60
N VAL A 128 -14.43 0.11 17.98
CA VAL A 128 -14.26 0.21 16.52
C VAL A 128 -13.71 -1.10 16.01
N HIS A 129 -14.50 -1.77 15.17
CA HIS A 129 -14.18 -3.09 14.63
C HIS A 129 -13.51 -3.04 13.25
N ASP A 130 -12.80 -4.13 12.92
CA ASP A 130 -12.35 -4.47 11.57
C ASP A 130 -11.50 -3.39 10.88
N ILE A 131 -10.58 -2.77 11.63
CA ILE A 131 -9.63 -1.83 11.04
C ILE A 131 -8.53 -2.61 10.35
N GLU A 132 -8.43 -2.43 9.03
CA GLU A 132 -7.41 -3.04 8.23
C GLU A 132 -6.01 -2.56 8.66
N GLN A 133 -5.16 -3.50 9.04
CA GLN A 133 -3.77 -3.24 9.38
C GLN A 133 -2.93 -3.35 8.11
N GLN A 134 -2.11 -2.33 7.86
CA GLN A 134 -1.15 -2.33 6.76
C GLN A 134 0.24 -2.66 7.32
N PHE A 135 1.26 -2.65 6.46
CA PHE A 135 2.65 -2.96 6.84
C PHE A 135 3.14 -2.22 8.10
N LYS A 136 2.62 -1.02 8.36
CA LYS A 136 2.78 -0.33 9.63
C LYS A 136 1.50 -0.43 10.44
N TYR A 137 1.67 -0.59 11.73
CA TYR A 137 0.57 -0.57 12.69
C TYR A 137 -0.31 0.68 12.48
N THR A 138 -1.59 0.45 12.28
CA THR A 138 -2.56 1.51 11.99
C THR A 138 -3.38 1.79 13.24
N GLU A 139 -3.15 2.95 13.84
CA GLU A 139 -3.90 3.43 15.01
C GLU A 139 -5.12 4.22 14.58
N VAL A 140 -6.21 4.08 15.33
CA VAL A 140 -7.41 4.90 15.16
C VAL A 140 -7.20 6.23 15.88
N ARG A 141 -7.24 7.33 15.15
CA ARG A 141 -7.25 8.66 15.75
C ARG A 141 -8.69 9.07 15.99
N SER A 142 -9.03 9.41 17.25
CA SER A 142 -10.35 9.96 17.56
C SER A 142 -10.50 11.39 17.00
N VAL A 143 -11.72 11.75 16.66
CA VAL A 143 -12.09 13.03 16.03
C VAL A 143 -11.96 14.25 16.94
N SER A 144 -11.70 14.10 18.23
CA SER A 144 -11.51 15.22 19.13
C SER A 144 -10.03 15.61 19.24
N GLU A 145 -9.73 16.82 18.84
CA GLU A 145 -8.40 17.43 18.71
C GLU A 145 -7.52 17.48 19.98
N SER A 146 -7.88 16.87 21.08
CA SER A 146 -7.20 17.14 22.36
C SER A 146 -6.55 15.95 23.06
N GLU A 147 -6.79 14.69 22.66
CA GLU A 147 -6.17 13.57 23.38
C GLU A 147 -5.81 12.40 22.44
N LEU A 148 -4.53 12.05 22.44
CA LEU A 148 -4.02 10.80 21.90
C LEU A 148 -4.50 9.64 22.79
N TYR A 149 -5.47 8.87 22.32
CA TYR A 149 -5.91 7.67 23.03
C TYR A 149 -4.99 6.50 22.67
N ALA A 150 -4.34 5.93 23.69
CA ALA A 150 -3.69 4.64 23.55
C ALA A 150 -4.79 3.59 23.39
N ALA A 151 -4.82 2.93 22.25
CA ALA A 151 -5.71 1.79 22.05
C ALA A 151 -5.06 0.56 22.67
N ASP A 152 -5.73 -0.08 23.61
CA ASP A 152 -5.28 -1.35 24.18
C ASP A 152 -5.68 -2.49 23.23
N MET A 153 -4.70 -3.24 22.77
CA MET A 153 -4.92 -4.42 21.94
C MET A 153 -5.29 -5.59 22.85
N SER A 154 -6.57 -5.87 22.98
CA SER A 154 -7.01 -7.17 23.50
C SER A 154 -6.89 -8.23 22.41
N PHE A 155 -5.95 -9.15 22.56
CA PHE A 155 -5.80 -10.37 21.77
C PHE A 155 -6.91 -11.38 22.08
#